data_0f4a13bd631c72a1b7a080021eb9f8d7
#
_entry.id   0f4a13bd631c72a1b7a080021eb9f8d7
#
_cell.length_a   1.000
_cell.length_b   1.000
_cell.length_c   1.000
_cell.angle_alpha   90.00
_cell.angle_beta   90.00
_cell.angle_gamma   90.00
#
_symmetry.space_group_name_H-M   'P 1'
#
loop_
_entity.id
_entity.type
_entity.pdbx_description
1 polymer ?
#
loop_
_entity_poly.entity_id
_entity_poly.type
_entity_poly.pdbx_seq_one_letter_code
_entity_poly.pdbx_strand_id
1 'polypeptide(L)'
;MVGYHQTNQKTDTGKTLTRWPVLVDHNNTDGDELQVSIIDASRIPSTKNELLKNGSYISNGIERDQHGRVLAYHVADINPLNYTIQTNSTQRVPASEVLHYFIPEFPGQERGFPDCIAVMKTLEDFNSYNEAAVLQKKIASSAMGFITNSDNTQDELLDGEPDQREYVEHFEPGSIKELAPGQQIQTLNPQAGTDKITEFSDAVLTTISTGLSVPKSMLTGDTQNASFSAAKMADRISREGFKTRSNLLISKVLKPIYREFIKRIMVTELKELSFTNFENIANSTFITVKQVSLDPNKDAQYEQTLLQMGVKSKSQIIRDLGMEPQHVFEELKREAEINKTETMNKDSSNEIQEPKTGDDVNE
;
A
#
# COMPACT_ATOMS: atom_id res chain seq x y z
N MET A 1 -3.16 4.76 -0.25
CA MET A 1 -3.80 5.23 1.00
C MET A 1 -4.96 6.13 0.59
N VAL A 2 -6.15 5.62 0.63
CA VAL A 2 -7.36 6.42 0.34
C VAL A 2 -7.80 7.03 1.65
N GLY A 3 -7.93 8.37 1.68
CA GLY A 3 -8.28 9.11 2.90
C GLY A 3 -9.66 8.72 3.42
N TYR A 4 -9.74 8.54 4.72
CA TYR A 4 -10.95 8.16 5.44
C TYR A 4 -11.81 9.39 5.71
N HIS A 5 -13.06 9.38 5.23
CA HIS A 5 -14.10 10.25 5.77
C HIS A 5 -15.19 9.38 6.39
N GLN A 6 -15.37 9.52 7.70
CA GLN A 6 -16.54 8.98 8.41
C GLN A 6 -17.72 9.93 8.21
N THR A 7 -18.77 9.43 7.59
CA THR A 7 -20.06 10.12 7.59
C THR A 7 -21.05 9.32 8.43
N ASN A 8 -21.52 9.92 9.51
CA ASN A 8 -22.59 9.40 10.32
C ASN A 8 -23.94 9.80 9.69
N GLN A 9 -24.61 8.88 9.02
CA GLN A 9 -25.99 9.09 8.59
C GLN A 9 -26.97 8.56 9.66
N LYS A 10 -27.91 9.40 10.06
CA LYS A 10 -29.08 8.97 10.84
C LYS A 10 -30.16 8.45 9.89
N THR A 11 -30.59 7.22 10.08
CA THR A 11 -31.79 6.69 9.43
C THR A 11 -33.04 7.20 10.14
N ASP A 12 -34.19 7.18 9.48
CA ASP A 12 -35.51 7.56 10.05
C ASP A 12 -35.88 6.78 11.34
N THR A 13 -35.19 5.69 11.61
CA THR A 13 -35.33 4.88 12.84
C THR A 13 -34.36 5.27 13.94
N GLY A 14 -33.58 6.35 13.80
CA GLY A 14 -32.63 6.83 14.81
C GLY A 14 -31.37 5.98 14.99
N LYS A 15 -31.14 4.96 14.15
CA LYS A 15 -29.92 4.16 14.17
C LYS A 15 -28.84 4.82 13.35
N THR A 16 -27.69 5.07 13.97
CA THR A 16 -26.48 5.56 13.28
C THR A 16 -25.84 4.40 12.53
N LEU A 17 -25.84 4.45 11.19
CA LEU A 17 -25.16 3.49 10.35
C LEU A 17 -23.76 4.00 10.04
N THR A 18 -22.75 3.34 10.59
CA THR A 18 -21.36 3.56 10.18
C THR A 18 -21.12 2.75 8.91
N ARG A 19 -21.02 3.41 7.77
CA ARG A 19 -20.86 2.76 6.47
C ARG A 19 -19.41 2.82 6.02
N TRP A 20 -18.87 1.66 5.70
CA TRP A 20 -17.65 1.45 4.94
C TRP A 20 -18.00 0.58 3.75
N PRO A 21 -18.08 1.04 2.64
CA PRO A 21 -17.42 0.94 1.38
C PRO A 21 -17.83 2.01 0.39
N VAL A 22 -17.41 1.82 -0.84
CA VAL A 22 -17.84 2.67 -1.93
C VAL A 22 -19.34 2.45 -2.17
N LEU A 23 -20.17 3.05 -1.31
CA LEU A 23 -21.59 3.21 -1.57
C LEU A 23 -21.76 4.59 -2.19
N VAL A 24 -22.26 4.61 -3.39
CA VAL A 24 -22.83 5.81 -3.98
C VAL A 24 -24.25 5.93 -3.41
N ASP A 25 -24.44 6.71 -2.34
CA ASP A 25 -25.77 6.90 -1.79
C ASP A 25 -26.57 7.87 -2.68
N HIS A 26 -27.54 7.32 -3.39
CA HIS A 26 -28.44 8.11 -4.24
C HIS A 26 -29.53 8.83 -3.44
N ASN A 27 -29.72 8.51 -2.15
CA ASN A 27 -30.84 8.96 -1.34
C ASN A 27 -30.46 10.03 -0.30
N ASN A 28 -29.29 10.65 -0.41
CA ASN A 28 -28.94 11.74 0.48
C ASN A 28 -29.75 13.00 0.13
N THR A 29 -30.82 13.24 0.88
CA THR A 29 -31.74 14.39 0.68
C THR A 29 -31.22 15.70 1.27
N ASP A 30 -30.15 15.70 2.04
CA ASP A 30 -29.65 16.86 2.79
C ASP A 30 -28.41 17.53 2.20
N GLY A 31 -27.93 17.12 1.04
CA GLY A 31 -26.81 17.77 0.38
C GLY A 31 -26.55 17.23 -1.01
N ASP A 32 -26.23 18.09 -1.94
CA ASP A 32 -25.93 17.79 -3.34
C ASP A 32 -24.59 17.04 -3.54
N GLU A 33 -23.92 16.65 -2.44
CA GLU A 33 -22.60 16.04 -2.49
C GLU A 33 -22.65 14.51 -2.65
N LEU A 34 -21.87 14.00 -3.62
CA LEU A 34 -21.62 12.58 -3.80
C LEU A 34 -20.77 12.06 -2.65
N GLN A 35 -21.33 11.17 -1.83
CA GLN A 35 -20.61 10.53 -0.75
C GLN A 35 -20.17 9.13 -1.15
N VAL A 36 -18.90 8.84 -0.92
CA VAL A 36 -18.29 7.55 -1.19
C VAL A 36 -17.78 6.97 0.12
N SER A 37 -18.29 5.81 0.52
CA SER A 37 -17.84 5.08 1.71
C SER A 37 -17.04 3.85 1.29
N ILE A 38 -16.12 3.37 2.13
CA ILE A 38 -15.36 2.12 1.90
C ILE A 38 -15.87 1.04 2.85
N ILE A 39 -16.36 -0.16 2.40
CA ILE A 39 -16.71 -1.33 3.25
C ILE A 39 -15.51 -2.25 3.37
N ASP A 40 -15.18 -2.61 4.58
CA ASP A 40 -14.26 -3.72 4.82
C ASP A 40 -14.86 -5.03 4.27
N ALA A 41 -14.05 -5.83 3.59
CA ALA A 41 -14.49 -7.10 3.03
C ALA A 41 -15.03 -8.09 4.07
N SER A 42 -14.62 -7.97 5.33
CA SER A 42 -15.11 -8.77 6.46
C SER A 42 -16.58 -8.51 6.80
N ARG A 43 -17.10 -7.33 6.43
CA ARG A 43 -18.53 -7.00 6.60
C ARG A 43 -19.45 -7.71 5.60
N ILE A 44 -18.91 -8.33 4.56
CA ILE A 44 -19.68 -9.20 3.68
C ILE A 44 -19.44 -10.64 4.16
N PRO A 45 -20.39 -11.25 4.92
CA PRO A 45 -20.15 -12.52 5.59
C PRO A 45 -20.01 -13.65 4.56
N SER A 46 -18.83 -14.29 4.53
CA SER A 46 -18.57 -15.45 3.66
C SER A 46 -19.39 -16.69 4.07
N THR A 47 -19.93 -16.70 5.26
CA THR A 47 -20.78 -17.77 5.79
C THR A 47 -22.23 -17.70 5.31
N LYS A 48 -22.64 -16.54 4.73
CA LYS A 48 -24.02 -16.38 4.23
C LYS A 48 -24.15 -16.99 2.85
N ASN A 49 -24.66 -18.23 2.82
CA ASN A 49 -24.95 -18.98 1.60
C ASN A 49 -26.40 -19.47 1.67
N GLU A 50 -27.21 -19.11 0.67
CA GLU A 50 -28.64 -19.39 0.67
C GLU A 50 -29.17 -19.51 -0.76
N LEU A 51 -30.06 -20.45 -1.02
CA LEU A 51 -30.81 -20.53 -2.26
C LEU A 51 -32.15 -19.81 -2.09
N LEU A 52 -32.40 -18.80 -2.94
CA LEU A 52 -33.61 -18.00 -2.85
C LEU A 52 -34.73 -18.63 -3.72
N LYS A 53 -36.01 -18.39 -3.32
CA LYS A 53 -37.20 -18.96 -3.96
C LYS A 53 -37.38 -18.60 -5.44
N ASN A 54 -36.78 -17.50 -5.89
CA ASN A 54 -36.82 -16.99 -7.27
C ASN A 54 -35.75 -17.62 -8.18
N GLY A 55 -35.01 -18.61 -7.69
CA GLY A 55 -33.87 -19.22 -8.41
C GLY A 55 -32.55 -18.41 -8.35
N SER A 56 -32.57 -17.24 -7.72
CA SER A 56 -31.34 -16.54 -7.36
C SER A 56 -30.68 -17.23 -6.16
N TYR A 57 -29.41 -16.97 -5.94
CA TYR A 57 -28.67 -17.55 -4.82
C TYR A 57 -27.73 -16.53 -4.20
N ILE A 58 -27.44 -16.72 -2.91
CA ILE A 58 -26.42 -15.97 -2.19
C ILE A 58 -25.22 -16.90 -2.01
N SER A 59 -24.07 -16.46 -2.46
CA SER A 59 -22.80 -17.14 -2.28
C SER A 59 -21.82 -16.16 -1.63
N ASN A 60 -21.22 -16.55 -0.49
CA ASN A 60 -20.27 -15.72 0.22
C ASN A 60 -20.78 -14.28 0.53
N GLY A 61 -22.09 -14.14 0.81
CA GLY A 61 -22.72 -12.85 1.07
C GLY A 61 -23.02 -12.02 -0.18
N ILE A 62 -22.81 -12.55 -1.38
CA ILE A 62 -23.08 -11.91 -2.66
C ILE A 62 -24.29 -12.60 -3.31
N GLU A 63 -25.36 -11.83 -3.56
CA GLU A 63 -26.57 -12.30 -4.21
C GLU A 63 -26.42 -12.26 -5.72
N ARG A 64 -26.75 -13.39 -6.39
CA ARG A 64 -26.62 -13.56 -7.83
C ARG A 64 -27.91 -14.08 -8.45
N ASP A 65 -28.13 -13.74 -9.71
CA ASP A 65 -29.22 -14.33 -10.50
C ASP A 65 -28.85 -15.74 -10.97
N GLN A 66 -29.77 -16.39 -11.67
CA GLN A 66 -29.62 -17.74 -12.28
C GLN A 66 -28.46 -17.79 -13.30
N HIS A 67 -28.03 -16.65 -13.83
CA HIS A 67 -26.94 -16.51 -14.80
C HIS A 67 -25.62 -16.10 -14.17
N GLY A 68 -25.56 -16.02 -12.84
CA GLY A 68 -24.36 -15.63 -12.10
C GLY A 68 -24.07 -14.12 -12.05
N ARG A 69 -25.00 -13.26 -12.53
CA ARG A 69 -24.83 -11.81 -12.44
C ARG A 69 -25.14 -11.34 -11.03
N VAL A 70 -24.30 -10.45 -10.49
CA VAL A 70 -24.46 -9.91 -9.16
C VAL A 70 -25.67 -8.97 -9.10
N LEU A 71 -26.59 -9.24 -8.16
CA LEU A 71 -27.79 -8.45 -7.92
C LEU A 71 -27.64 -7.53 -6.71
N ALA A 72 -27.03 -8.05 -5.63
CA ALA A 72 -26.87 -7.30 -4.40
C ALA A 72 -25.72 -7.87 -3.54
N TYR A 73 -25.34 -7.10 -2.55
CA TYR A 73 -24.40 -7.46 -1.49
C TYR A 73 -25.08 -7.43 -0.13
N HIS A 74 -24.84 -8.44 0.69
CA HIS A 74 -25.33 -8.49 2.07
C HIS A 74 -24.25 -7.96 3.00
N VAL A 75 -24.44 -6.72 3.48
CA VAL A 75 -23.46 -6.02 4.31
C VAL A 75 -23.84 -6.13 5.77
N ALA A 76 -22.98 -6.69 6.59
CA ALA A 76 -23.21 -6.83 8.03
C ALA A 76 -23.11 -5.47 8.75
N ASP A 77 -23.96 -5.28 9.75
CA ASP A 77 -23.93 -4.12 10.59
C ASP A 77 -22.73 -4.15 11.54
N ILE A 78 -22.28 -2.96 11.94
CA ILE A 78 -21.23 -2.82 12.96
C ILE A 78 -21.91 -2.34 14.25
N ASN A 79 -21.58 -2.96 15.37
CA ASN A 79 -21.96 -2.44 16.68
C ASN A 79 -21.11 -1.19 16.98
N PRO A 80 -21.71 0.00 17.12
CA PRO A 80 -20.97 1.24 17.32
C PRO A 80 -20.21 1.32 18.65
N LEU A 81 -20.58 0.49 19.63
CA LEU A 81 -19.96 0.52 20.95
C LEU A 81 -18.62 -0.23 21.03
N ASN A 82 -18.50 -1.32 20.28
CA ASN A 82 -17.32 -2.19 20.34
C ASN A 82 -16.73 -2.52 18.96
N TYR A 83 -17.27 -1.91 17.89
CA TYR A 83 -16.86 -2.11 16.50
C TYR A 83 -16.88 -3.57 16.04
N THR A 84 -17.65 -4.45 16.71
CA THR A 84 -17.79 -5.84 16.28
C THR A 84 -18.77 -5.95 15.12
N ILE A 85 -18.46 -6.82 14.16
CA ILE A 85 -19.29 -7.09 13.00
C ILE A 85 -20.40 -8.04 13.38
N GLN A 86 -21.66 -7.64 13.16
CA GLN A 86 -22.86 -8.44 13.46
C GLN A 86 -23.25 -9.24 12.22
N THR A 87 -22.67 -10.40 12.03
CA THR A 87 -22.96 -11.26 10.86
C THR A 87 -24.41 -11.75 10.76
N ASN A 88 -25.13 -11.72 11.86
CA ASN A 88 -26.56 -12.12 11.92
C ASN A 88 -27.51 -11.02 11.45
N SER A 89 -27.05 -9.75 11.41
CA SER A 89 -27.81 -8.62 10.88
C SER A 89 -27.11 -8.10 9.65
N THR A 90 -27.72 -8.31 8.49
CA THR A 90 -27.17 -7.86 7.21
C THR A 90 -28.16 -7.00 6.46
N GLN A 91 -27.72 -5.88 5.95
CA GLN A 91 -28.46 -5.04 5.02
C GLN A 91 -28.20 -5.50 3.59
N ARG A 92 -29.26 -5.66 2.81
CA ARG A 92 -29.14 -5.92 1.36
C ARG A 92 -28.91 -4.62 0.60
N VAL A 93 -27.76 -4.51 -0.06
CA VAL A 93 -27.38 -3.33 -0.85
C VAL A 93 -27.34 -3.72 -2.33
N PRO A 94 -28.07 -3.00 -3.20
CA PRO A 94 -28.09 -3.29 -4.63
C PRO A 94 -26.69 -3.22 -5.27
N ALA A 95 -26.41 -4.07 -6.24
CA ALA A 95 -25.11 -4.09 -6.91
C ALA A 95 -24.81 -2.79 -7.68
N SER A 96 -25.82 -2.02 -8.06
CA SER A 96 -25.67 -0.70 -8.70
C SER A 96 -25.05 0.35 -7.77
N GLU A 97 -25.14 0.15 -6.46
CA GLU A 97 -24.62 1.06 -5.43
C GLU A 97 -23.26 0.63 -4.88
N VAL A 98 -22.73 -0.52 -5.36
CA VAL A 98 -21.47 -1.10 -4.84
C VAL A 98 -20.44 -1.22 -5.95
N LEU A 99 -19.27 -0.66 -5.73
CA LEU A 99 -18.11 -0.84 -6.59
C LEU A 99 -17.21 -1.93 -5.99
N HIS A 100 -17.39 -3.16 -6.48
CA HIS A 100 -16.62 -4.31 -6.01
C HIS A 100 -15.25 -4.33 -6.70
N TYR A 101 -14.21 -3.99 -5.93
CA TYR A 101 -12.82 -3.97 -6.40
C TYR A 101 -12.03 -5.14 -5.82
N PHE A 102 -11.51 -5.98 -6.69
CA PHE A 102 -10.53 -7.02 -6.38
C PHE A 102 -9.77 -7.40 -7.66
N ILE A 103 -8.64 -8.07 -7.51
CA ILE A 103 -7.84 -8.59 -8.62
C ILE A 103 -8.26 -10.04 -8.85
N PRO A 104 -8.92 -10.36 -9.99
CA PRO A 104 -9.31 -11.73 -10.30
C PRO A 104 -8.08 -12.54 -10.74
N GLU A 105 -7.87 -13.70 -10.13
CA GLU A 105 -6.79 -14.63 -10.46
C GLU A 105 -7.28 -15.80 -11.33
N PHE A 106 -8.58 -16.12 -11.25
CA PHE A 106 -9.19 -17.19 -12.04
C PHE A 106 -10.63 -16.85 -12.44
N PRO A 107 -11.15 -17.49 -13.52
CA PRO A 107 -12.53 -17.31 -13.96
C PRO A 107 -13.53 -17.76 -12.89
N GLY A 108 -14.57 -16.94 -12.67
CA GLY A 108 -15.62 -17.25 -11.69
C GLY A 108 -15.27 -16.90 -10.23
N GLN A 109 -14.12 -16.31 -9.99
CA GLN A 109 -13.76 -15.83 -8.66
C GLN A 109 -14.74 -14.77 -8.18
N GLU A 110 -15.28 -14.97 -6.99
CA GLU A 110 -16.30 -14.08 -6.41
C GLU A 110 -15.72 -12.99 -5.51
N ARG A 111 -14.58 -13.27 -4.89
CA ARG A 111 -13.89 -12.36 -3.95
C ARG A 111 -12.39 -12.40 -4.18
N GLY A 112 -11.72 -11.27 -3.93
CA GLY A 112 -10.26 -11.20 -3.98
C GLY A 112 -9.60 -11.96 -2.84
N PHE A 113 -8.37 -12.40 -3.07
CA PHE A 113 -7.48 -12.88 -2.03
C PHE A 113 -6.68 -11.72 -1.44
N PRO A 114 -6.29 -11.78 -0.16
CA PRO A 114 -5.31 -10.85 0.39
C PRO A 114 -3.98 -10.96 -0.36
N ASP A 115 -3.36 -9.83 -0.69
CA ASP A 115 -2.07 -9.82 -1.38
C ASP A 115 -0.96 -10.58 -0.63
N CYS A 116 -1.09 -10.70 0.70
CA CYS A 116 -0.13 -11.42 1.55
C CYS A 116 -0.39 -12.93 1.64
N ILE A 117 -1.43 -13.49 1.00
CA ILE A 117 -1.82 -14.90 1.17
C ILE A 117 -0.67 -15.88 0.87
N ALA A 118 0.11 -15.58 -0.17
CA ALA A 118 1.25 -16.41 -0.58
C ALA A 118 2.39 -16.45 0.44
N VAL A 119 2.47 -15.48 1.32
CA VAL A 119 3.59 -15.30 2.27
C VAL A 119 3.18 -15.33 3.74
N MET A 120 1.88 -15.47 4.04
CA MET A 120 1.38 -15.43 5.43
C MET A 120 2.11 -16.45 6.33
N LYS A 121 2.23 -17.69 5.88
CA LYS A 121 2.93 -18.72 6.64
C LYS A 121 4.40 -18.41 6.81
N THR A 122 5.07 -17.97 5.75
CA THR A 122 6.50 -17.60 5.79
C THR A 122 6.74 -16.42 6.74
N LEU A 123 5.83 -15.46 6.81
CA LEU A 123 5.89 -14.34 7.76
C LEU A 123 5.75 -14.81 9.20
N GLU A 124 4.82 -15.73 9.48
CA GLU A 124 4.61 -16.32 10.80
C GLU A 124 5.85 -17.13 11.25
N ASP A 125 6.34 -17.99 10.38
CA ASP A 125 7.55 -18.79 10.63
C ASP A 125 8.76 -17.89 10.85
N PHE A 126 8.92 -16.82 10.07
CA PHE A 126 10.00 -15.85 10.22
C PHE A 126 9.93 -15.07 11.52
N ASN A 127 8.74 -14.66 11.95
CA ASN A 127 8.54 -14.02 13.25
C ASN A 127 8.93 -14.96 14.39
N SER A 128 8.45 -16.20 14.37
CA SER A 128 8.76 -17.22 15.37
C SER A 128 10.27 -17.53 15.42
N TYR A 129 10.93 -17.60 14.26
CA TYR A 129 12.38 -17.75 14.18
C TYR A 129 13.12 -16.57 14.83
N ASN A 130 12.71 -15.33 14.54
CA ASN A 130 13.34 -14.14 15.13
C ASN A 130 13.17 -14.12 16.66
N GLU A 131 11.99 -14.47 17.18
CA GLU A 131 11.76 -14.57 18.63
C GLU A 131 12.68 -15.62 19.26
N ALA A 132 12.77 -16.81 18.66
CA ALA A 132 13.67 -17.87 19.12
C ALA A 132 15.15 -17.45 19.05
N ALA A 133 15.58 -16.78 18.00
CA ALA A 133 16.94 -16.29 17.84
C ALA A 133 17.30 -15.22 18.88
N VAL A 134 16.40 -14.30 19.18
CA VAL A 134 16.58 -13.30 20.25
C VAL A 134 16.66 -13.99 21.62
N LEU A 135 15.79 -14.96 21.90
CA LEU A 135 15.81 -15.72 23.15
C LEU A 135 17.13 -16.48 23.30
N GLN A 136 17.58 -17.15 22.23
CA GLN A 136 18.85 -17.87 22.21
C GLN A 136 20.04 -16.94 22.51
N LYS A 137 20.08 -15.73 21.92
CA LYS A 137 21.11 -14.74 22.19
C LYS A 137 21.06 -14.23 23.64
N LYS A 138 19.86 -14.06 24.20
CA LYS A 138 19.69 -13.69 25.62
C LYS A 138 20.25 -14.79 26.54
N ILE A 139 19.90 -16.07 26.27
CA ILE A 139 20.41 -17.21 27.04
C ILE A 139 21.94 -17.30 26.93
N ALA A 140 22.48 -17.18 25.71
CA ALA A 140 23.93 -17.19 25.49
C ALA A 140 24.68 -16.06 26.21
N SER A 141 24.06 -14.86 26.31
CA SER A 141 24.65 -13.73 27.01
C SER A 141 24.52 -13.83 28.53
N SER A 142 23.62 -14.66 29.04
CA SER A 142 23.41 -14.84 30.49
C SER A 142 24.45 -15.77 31.13
N ALA A 143 25.37 -16.32 30.34
CA ALA A 143 26.47 -17.20 30.82
C ALA A 143 26.00 -18.24 31.85
N MET A 144 25.00 -19.05 31.46
CA MET A 144 24.53 -20.16 32.33
C MET A 144 25.51 -21.32 32.25
N GLY A 145 25.98 -21.76 33.38
CA GLY A 145 26.81 -22.97 33.51
C GLY A 145 26.13 -23.98 34.42
N PHE A 146 26.29 -25.26 34.11
CA PHE A 146 25.88 -26.36 34.98
C PHE A 146 27.13 -26.98 35.60
N ILE A 147 27.08 -27.21 36.90
CA ILE A 147 28.13 -27.95 37.60
C ILE A 147 27.74 -29.44 37.50
N THR A 148 28.56 -30.22 36.81
CA THR A 148 28.38 -31.68 36.71
C THR A 148 29.46 -32.38 37.48
N ASN A 149 29.09 -33.44 38.22
CA ASN A 149 30.06 -34.31 38.90
C ASN A 149 30.54 -35.39 37.90
N SER A 150 31.85 -35.41 37.68
CA SER A 150 32.50 -36.38 36.78
C SER A 150 32.73 -37.75 37.43
N ASP A 151 32.65 -37.86 38.74
CA ASP A 151 32.88 -39.11 39.42
C ASP A 151 31.62 -39.98 39.36
N ASN A 152 31.73 -41.03 38.52
CA ASN A 152 30.74 -42.09 38.40
C ASN A 152 31.00 -43.19 39.49
N THR A 153 31.42 -42.76 40.67
CA THR A 153 31.43 -43.67 41.83
C THR A 153 29.97 -43.85 42.26
N GLN A 154 29.43 -45.02 41.94
CA GLN A 154 28.25 -45.53 42.61
C GLN A 154 28.54 -45.46 44.10
N ASP A 155 28.08 -44.42 44.76
CA ASP A 155 27.98 -44.42 46.20
C ASP A 155 26.92 -45.43 46.58
N GLU A 156 27.39 -46.50 47.23
CA GLU A 156 26.60 -47.53 47.81
C GLU A 156 25.50 -46.92 48.68
N LEU A 157 24.30 -47.36 48.41
CA LEU A 157 23.10 -47.26 49.17
C LEU A 157 23.36 -47.17 50.68
N LEU A 158 23.48 -46.01 51.23
CA LEU A 158 23.19 -45.71 52.60
C LEU A 158 21.77 -45.13 52.64
N ASP A 159 20.90 -45.85 53.35
CA ASP A 159 19.52 -45.48 53.65
C ASP A 159 19.41 -44.05 54.17
N GLY A 160 19.10 -43.12 53.29
CA GLY A 160 18.79 -41.72 53.59
C GLY A 160 17.91 -41.19 52.49
N GLU A 161 16.77 -40.59 52.87
CA GLU A 161 15.85 -39.96 51.94
C GLU A 161 16.63 -39.03 50.93
N PRO A 162 16.30 -39.03 49.63
CA PRO A 162 16.96 -38.18 48.67
C PRO A 162 16.79 -36.74 49.08
N ASP A 163 17.91 -36.09 49.44
CA ASP A 163 17.93 -34.67 49.76
C ASP A 163 17.56 -33.87 48.51
N GLN A 164 16.27 -33.53 48.39
CA GLN A 164 15.72 -32.69 47.30
C GLN A 164 16.14 -31.24 47.47
N ARG A 165 17.36 -30.94 47.75
CA ARG A 165 17.87 -29.58 47.73
C ARG A 165 18.17 -29.22 46.29
N GLU A 166 17.25 -28.45 45.71
CA GLU A 166 17.50 -27.75 44.47
C GLU A 166 18.56 -26.65 44.71
N TYR A 167 19.82 -26.94 44.40
CA TYR A 167 20.89 -25.97 44.49
C TYR A 167 20.77 -24.99 43.33
N VAL A 168 20.02 -23.91 43.54
CA VAL A 168 19.98 -22.74 42.62
C VAL A 168 21.10 -21.80 43.07
N GLU A 169 22.25 -21.89 42.43
CA GLU A 169 23.34 -20.95 42.68
C GLU A 169 23.32 -19.83 41.63
N HIS A 170 23.17 -18.57 42.08
CA HIS A 170 23.25 -17.43 41.20
C HIS A 170 24.70 -17.09 40.90
N PHE A 171 25.11 -17.18 39.63
CA PHE A 171 26.41 -16.73 39.17
C PHE A 171 26.39 -15.22 38.90
N GLU A 172 27.20 -14.46 39.63
CA GLU A 172 27.44 -13.06 39.29
C GLU A 172 28.45 -12.97 38.12
N PRO A 173 28.23 -12.13 37.11
CA PRO A 173 29.17 -11.93 36.03
C PRO A 173 30.55 -11.51 36.53
N GLY A 174 31.59 -12.29 36.17
CA GLY A 174 32.98 -12.00 36.60
C GLY A 174 33.41 -12.67 37.92
N SER A 175 32.54 -13.47 38.60
CA SER A 175 32.94 -14.22 39.78
C SER A 175 33.78 -15.45 39.40
N ILE A 176 34.89 -15.68 40.09
CA ILE A 176 35.73 -16.87 39.99
C ILE A 176 35.38 -17.72 41.20
N LYS A 177 34.89 -18.96 40.97
CA LYS A 177 34.62 -19.93 42.04
C LYS A 177 35.55 -21.14 41.91
N GLU A 178 36.06 -21.58 43.05
CA GLU A 178 36.82 -22.84 43.17
C GLU A 178 35.80 -24.00 43.15
N LEU A 179 36.04 -24.96 42.27
CA LEU A 179 35.23 -26.18 42.14
C LEU A 179 35.78 -27.28 43.03
N ALA A 180 34.94 -28.11 43.61
CA ALA A 180 35.35 -29.30 44.32
C ALA A 180 36.00 -30.31 43.39
N PRO A 181 36.93 -31.18 43.89
CA PRO A 181 37.51 -32.22 43.07
C PRO A 181 36.44 -33.12 42.43
N GLY A 182 36.54 -33.31 41.09
CA GLY A 182 35.57 -34.07 40.32
C GLY A 182 34.43 -33.28 39.72
N GLN A 183 34.27 -31.99 40.04
CA GLN A 183 33.28 -31.12 39.45
C GLN A 183 33.78 -30.43 38.17
N GLN A 184 32.96 -30.39 37.17
CA GLN A 184 33.20 -29.65 35.91
C GLN A 184 32.08 -28.68 35.61
N ILE A 185 32.43 -27.49 35.15
CA ILE A 185 31.46 -26.56 34.64
C ILE A 185 31.20 -26.88 33.17
N GLN A 186 29.98 -27.28 32.87
CA GLN A 186 29.49 -27.32 31.50
C GLN A 186 28.72 -26.02 31.21
N THR A 187 29.31 -25.17 30.37
CA THR A 187 28.61 -24.00 29.88
C THR A 187 27.65 -24.41 28.78
N LEU A 188 26.40 -24.01 28.93
CA LEU A 188 25.43 -24.13 27.83
C LEU A 188 25.84 -23.09 26.78
N ASN A 189 26.47 -23.56 25.71
CA ASN A 189 26.81 -22.70 24.59
C ASN A 189 25.88 -22.99 23.41
N PRO A 190 24.73 -22.32 23.32
CA PRO A 190 23.76 -22.54 22.29
C PRO A 190 24.19 -21.88 20.97
N GLN A 191 25.42 -22.15 20.50
CA GLN A 191 25.92 -21.58 19.23
C GLN A 191 25.38 -22.29 17.98
N ALA A 192 24.70 -23.41 18.13
CA ALA A 192 24.14 -24.14 16.99
C ALA A 192 23.04 -23.32 16.32
N GLY A 193 23.29 -22.80 15.12
CA GLY A 193 22.28 -22.25 14.23
C GLY A 193 22.18 -20.72 14.12
N THR A 194 22.97 -19.94 14.90
CA THR A 194 22.91 -18.47 14.82
C THR A 194 24.02 -17.83 13.99
N ASP A 195 25.00 -18.61 13.53
CA ASP A 195 26.18 -18.06 12.82
C ASP A 195 25.84 -17.44 11.45
N LYS A 196 24.67 -17.78 10.89
CA LYS A 196 24.23 -17.34 9.56
C LYS A 196 22.85 -16.65 9.58
N ILE A 197 22.51 -16.01 10.68
CA ILE A 197 21.20 -15.40 10.86
C ILE A 197 20.89 -14.36 9.76
N THR A 198 21.88 -13.59 9.33
CA THR A 198 21.75 -12.58 8.29
C THR A 198 21.48 -13.21 6.92
N GLU A 199 22.25 -14.24 6.53
CA GLU A 199 22.06 -14.95 5.26
C GLU A 199 20.68 -15.63 5.20
N PHE A 200 20.26 -16.24 6.29
CA PHE A 200 18.95 -16.88 6.41
C PHE A 200 17.81 -15.82 6.32
N SER A 201 17.91 -14.75 7.11
CA SER A 201 16.93 -13.66 7.09
C SER A 201 16.82 -13.04 5.69
N ASP A 202 17.95 -12.88 5.01
CA ASP A 202 18.01 -12.37 3.65
C ASP A 202 17.30 -13.27 2.63
N ALA A 203 17.48 -14.57 2.74
CA ALA A 203 16.81 -15.57 1.89
C ALA A 203 15.29 -15.56 2.14
N VAL A 204 14.85 -15.50 3.40
CA VAL A 204 13.44 -15.45 3.76
C VAL A 204 12.80 -14.13 3.28
N LEU A 205 13.44 -12.98 3.50
CA LEU A 205 12.97 -11.69 3.02
C LEU A 205 12.87 -11.63 1.50
N THR A 206 13.77 -12.32 0.79
CA THR A 206 13.69 -12.45 -0.68
C THR A 206 12.47 -13.28 -1.09
N THR A 207 12.17 -14.36 -0.38
CA THR A 207 10.97 -15.18 -0.61
C THR A 207 9.69 -14.37 -0.34
N ILE A 208 9.65 -13.63 0.77
CA ILE A 208 8.52 -12.76 1.12
C ILE A 208 8.33 -11.67 0.05
N SER A 209 9.41 -11.01 -0.38
CA SER A 209 9.34 -9.95 -1.39
C SER A 209 8.81 -10.46 -2.73
N THR A 210 9.23 -11.67 -3.13
CA THR A 210 8.74 -12.34 -4.34
C THR A 210 7.25 -12.65 -4.24
N GLY A 211 6.80 -13.19 -3.11
CA GLY A 211 5.39 -13.51 -2.90
C GLY A 211 4.48 -12.28 -2.82
N LEU A 212 5.00 -11.13 -2.36
CA LEU A 212 4.31 -9.84 -2.40
C LEU A 212 4.43 -9.13 -3.75
N SER A 213 5.20 -9.67 -4.69
CA SER A 213 5.49 -9.04 -6.00
C SER A 213 6.11 -7.64 -5.88
N VAL A 214 6.96 -7.43 -4.88
CA VAL A 214 7.71 -6.19 -4.67
C VAL A 214 9.21 -6.46 -4.60
N PRO A 215 10.09 -5.53 -5.01
CA PRO A 215 11.54 -5.70 -4.84
C PRO A 215 11.91 -5.80 -3.36
N LYS A 216 12.93 -6.60 -3.03
CA LYS A 216 13.45 -6.71 -1.67
C LYS A 216 13.85 -5.33 -1.11
N SER A 217 14.50 -4.48 -1.91
CA SER A 217 14.88 -3.13 -1.52
C SER A 217 13.69 -2.24 -1.14
N MET A 218 12.53 -2.43 -1.76
CA MET A 218 11.30 -1.72 -1.40
C MET A 218 10.70 -2.24 -0.10
N LEU A 219 10.84 -3.54 0.18
CA LEU A 219 10.35 -4.17 1.40
C LEU A 219 11.22 -3.81 2.61
N THR A 220 12.55 -3.85 2.45
CA THR A 220 13.52 -3.69 3.56
C THR A 220 14.08 -2.28 3.68
N GLY A 221 13.99 -1.46 2.63
CA GLY A 221 14.69 -0.17 2.54
C GLY A 221 16.21 -0.30 2.32
N ASP A 222 16.73 -1.53 2.24
CA ASP A 222 18.16 -1.76 2.05
C ASP A 222 18.54 -1.66 0.57
N THR A 223 19.44 -0.73 0.28
CA THR A 223 19.99 -0.48 -1.06
C THR A 223 21.51 -0.69 -1.14
N GLN A 224 22.17 -1.12 -0.04
CA GLN A 224 23.63 -1.15 0.06
C GLN A 224 24.29 -2.10 -0.93
N ASN A 225 23.66 -3.23 -1.26
CA ASN A 225 24.21 -4.27 -2.12
C ASN A 225 23.62 -4.27 -3.54
N ALA A 226 22.73 -3.33 -3.87
CA ALA A 226 22.14 -3.26 -5.19
C ALA A 226 23.01 -2.45 -6.16
N SER A 227 23.47 -3.07 -7.24
CA SER A 227 24.04 -2.30 -8.34
C SER A 227 22.96 -1.39 -8.95
N PHE A 228 23.35 -0.20 -9.40
CA PHE A 228 22.42 0.76 -10.03
C PHE A 228 21.58 0.10 -11.15
N SER A 229 22.20 -0.74 -11.98
CA SER A 229 21.52 -1.46 -13.07
C SER A 229 20.48 -2.44 -12.56
N ALA A 230 20.80 -3.21 -11.50
CA ALA A 230 19.87 -4.14 -10.88
C ALA A 230 18.70 -3.43 -10.21
N ALA A 231 18.95 -2.33 -9.50
CA ALA A 231 17.91 -1.51 -8.89
C ALA A 231 16.97 -0.91 -9.96
N LYS A 232 17.51 -0.40 -11.06
CA LYS A 232 16.72 0.14 -12.19
C LYS A 232 15.84 -0.94 -12.85
N MET A 233 16.37 -2.15 -13.00
CA MET A 233 15.63 -3.28 -13.58
C MET A 233 14.50 -3.74 -12.65
N ALA A 234 14.78 -3.88 -11.36
CA ALA A 234 13.80 -4.26 -10.36
C ALA A 234 12.66 -3.23 -10.27
N ASP A 235 13.00 -1.94 -10.27
CA ASP A 235 12.03 -0.84 -10.29
C ASP A 235 11.14 -0.90 -11.55
N ARG A 236 11.72 -1.14 -12.73
CA ARG A 236 10.96 -1.25 -13.98
C ARG A 236 9.94 -2.41 -13.95
N ILE A 237 10.36 -3.58 -13.48
CA ILE A 237 9.47 -4.76 -13.38
C ILE A 237 8.31 -4.47 -12.43
N SER A 238 8.60 -3.85 -11.27
CA SER A 238 7.58 -3.53 -10.27
C SER A 238 6.58 -2.48 -10.79
N ARG A 239 7.05 -1.51 -11.55
CA ARG A 239 6.20 -0.47 -12.15
C ARG A 239 5.15 -1.05 -13.09
N GLU A 240 5.49 -2.05 -13.89
CA GLU A 240 4.51 -2.69 -14.77
C GLU A 240 3.42 -3.41 -13.96
N GLY A 241 3.77 -4.07 -12.85
CA GLY A 241 2.81 -4.66 -11.93
C GLY A 241 1.90 -3.61 -11.28
N PHE A 242 2.46 -2.52 -10.79
CA PHE A 242 1.70 -1.42 -10.18
C PHE A 242 0.80 -0.71 -11.19
N LYS A 243 1.25 -0.52 -12.43
CA LYS A 243 0.46 0.07 -13.51
C LYS A 243 -0.78 -0.76 -13.82
N THR A 244 -0.65 -2.09 -13.86
CA THR A 244 -1.80 -2.98 -14.06
C THR A 244 -2.82 -2.84 -12.93
N ARG A 245 -2.37 -2.81 -11.67
CA ARG A 245 -3.24 -2.59 -10.50
C ARG A 245 -3.90 -1.20 -10.53
N SER A 246 -3.15 -0.16 -10.87
CA SER A 246 -3.66 1.21 -11.00
C SER A 246 -4.72 1.31 -12.10
N ASN A 247 -4.49 0.71 -13.26
CA ASN A 247 -5.46 0.69 -14.35
C ASN A 247 -6.76 -0.02 -13.95
N LEU A 248 -6.66 -1.12 -13.20
CA LEU A 248 -7.83 -1.81 -12.67
C LEU A 248 -8.60 -0.94 -11.68
N LEU A 249 -7.91 -0.25 -10.76
CA LEU A 249 -8.51 0.70 -9.81
C LEU A 249 -9.22 1.85 -10.55
N ILE A 250 -8.55 2.44 -11.53
CA ILE A 250 -9.12 3.51 -12.35
C ILE A 250 -10.39 3.02 -13.05
N SER A 251 -10.35 1.86 -13.69
CA SER A 251 -11.48 1.36 -14.49
C SER A 251 -12.66 0.91 -13.63
N LYS A 252 -12.41 0.28 -12.49
CA LYS A 252 -13.46 -0.32 -11.63
C LYS A 252 -13.99 0.61 -10.55
N VAL A 253 -13.22 1.62 -10.15
CA VAL A 253 -13.57 2.50 -9.02
C VAL A 253 -13.62 3.95 -9.46
N LEU A 254 -12.51 4.53 -9.94
CA LEU A 254 -12.44 5.97 -10.15
C LEU A 254 -13.34 6.46 -11.30
N LYS A 255 -13.34 5.75 -12.44
CA LYS A 255 -14.22 6.11 -13.57
C LYS A 255 -15.71 6.04 -13.23
N PRO A 256 -16.23 4.97 -12.59
CA PRO A 256 -17.63 4.93 -12.15
C PRO A 256 -17.98 6.04 -11.16
N ILE A 257 -17.12 6.35 -10.18
CA ILE A 257 -17.34 7.45 -9.23
C ILE A 257 -17.41 8.78 -9.97
N TYR A 258 -16.46 9.06 -10.85
CA TYR A 258 -16.44 10.29 -11.64
C TYR A 258 -17.68 10.42 -12.52
N ARG A 259 -18.13 9.31 -13.12
CA ARG A 259 -19.35 9.28 -13.94
C ARG A 259 -20.60 9.63 -13.15
N GLU A 260 -20.74 9.12 -11.93
CA GLU A 260 -21.85 9.46 -11.03
C GLU A 260 -21.75 10.92 -10.53
N PHE A 261 -20.55 11.40 -10.25
CA PHE A 261 -20.30 12.80 -9.91
C PHE A 261 -20.75 13.74 -11.03
N ILE A 262 -20.37 13.48 -12.28
CA ILE A 262 -20.79 14.29 -13.43
C ILE A 262 -22.30 14.25 -13.62
N LYS A 263 -22.96 13.10 -13.47
CA LYS A 263 -24.43 13.01 -13.54
C LYS A 263 -25.10 13.94 -12.55
N ARG A 264 -24.61 13.99 -11.30
CA ARG A 264 -25.15 14.85 -10.26
C ARG A 264 -24.95 16.32 -10.59
N ILE A 265 -23.74 16.73 -10.93
CA ILE A 265 -23.43 18.11 -11.29
C ILE A 265 -24.29 18.59 -12.47
N MET A 266 -24.51 17.74 -13.49
CA MET A 266 -25.36 18.08 -14.62
C MET A 266 -26.83 18.28 -14.21
N VAL A 267 -27.30 17.64 -13.16
CA VAL A 267 -28.67 17.81 -12.65
C VAL A 267 -28.77 19.03 -11.75
N THR A 268 -27.74 19.29 -10.93
CA THR A 268 -27.80 20.36 -9.91
C THR A 268 -27.29 21.70 -10.40
N GLU A 269 -26.10 21.74 -10.97
CA GLU A 269 -25.41 23.01 -11.29
C GLU A 269 -25.40 23.34 -12.77
N LEU A 270 -25.18 22.34 -13.63
CA LEU A 270 -24.99 22.51 -15.07
C LEU A 270 -26.25 22.15 -15.88
N LYS A 271 -27.41 22.61 -15.44
CA LYS A 271 -28.72 22.35 -16.08
C LYS A 271 -28.79 22.80 -17.56
N GLU A 272 -27.93 23.71 -17.97
CA GLU A 272 -27.85 24.19 -19.35
C GLU A 272 -27.10 23.20 -20.28
N LEU A 273 -26.29 22.31 -19.74
CA LEU A 273 -25.62 21.29 -20.54
C LEU A 273 -26.59 20.16 -20.90
N SER A 274 -26.75 19.94 -22.19
CA SER A 274 -27.57 18.81 -22.69
C SER A 274 -26.98 17.49 -22.28
N PHE A 275 -27.81 16.57 -21.75
CA PHE A 275 -27.45 15.17 -21.49
C PHE A 275 -26.89 14.44 -22.72
N THR A 276 -27.10 14.95 -23.92
CA THR A 276 -26.52 14.44 -25.16
C THR A 276 -24.99 14.44 -25.14
N ASN A 277 -24.37 15.35 -24.38
CA ASN A 277 -22.92 15.45 -24.26
C ASN A 277 -22.34 14.70 -23.03
N PHE A 278 -23.20 14.01 -22.26
CA PHE A 278 -22.80 13.34 -21.03
C PHE A 278 -21.63 12.36 -21.24
N GLU A 279 -21.68 11.50 -22.28
CA GLU A 279 -20.64 10.51 -22.53
C GLU A 279 -19.28 11.16 -22.84
N ASN A 280 -19.25 12.30 -23.51
CA ASN A 280 -18.03 13.02 -23.81
C ASN A 280 -17.42 13.64 -22.56
N ILE A 281 -18.24 14.21 -21.68
CA ILE A 281 -17.81 14.84 -20.42
C ILE A 281 -17.42 13.78 -19.39
N ALA A 282 -18.16 12.68 -19.32
CA ALA A 282 -17.91 11.57 -18.40
C ALA A 282 -16.69 10.71 -18.77
N ASN A 283 -16.16 10.84 -20.00
CA ASN A 283 -14.98 10.12 -20.45
C ASN A 283 -13.69 10.83 -20.00
N SER A 284 -13.36 10.65 -18.72
CA SER A 284 -12.18 11.25 -18.11
C SER A 284 -10.91 10.43 -18.34
N THR A 285 -9.78 11.10 -18.42
CA THR A 285 -8.45 10.51 -18.40
C THR A 285 -7.83 10.75 -17.02
N PHE A 286 -7.46 9.67 -16.34
CA PHE A 286 -6.78 9.75 -15.05
C PHE A 286 -5.28 9.76 -15.27
N ILE A 287 -4.63 10.80 -14.78
CA ILE A 287 -3.18 10.95 -14.85
C ILE A 287 -2.61 10.52 -13.50
N THR A 288 -1.68 9.56 -13.52
CA THR A 288 -0.98 9.11 -12.31
C THR A 288 0.26 9.96 -12.08
N VAL A 289 0.58 10.21 -10.81
CA VAL A 289 1.82 10.93 -10.46
C VAL A 289 3.03 10.15 -11.00
N LYS A 290 3.90 10.84 -11.72
CA LYS A 290 5.15 10.26 -12.21
C LYS A 290 6.05 9.94 -11.03
N GLN A 291 6.56 8.72 -11.00
CA GLN A 291 7.61 8.37 -10.05
C GLN A 291 8.93 9.03 -10.44
N VAL A 292 9.71 9.39 -9.44
CA VAL A 292 11.03 10.01 -9.64
C VAL A 292 11.92 9.05 -10.43
N SER A 293 12.55 9.56 -11.48
CA SER A 293 13.49 8.79 -12.28
C SER A 293 14.81 8.60 -11.52
N LEU A 294 15.41 7.42 -11.65
CA LEU A 294 16.75 7.13 -11.12
C LEU A 294 17.86 7.81 -11.95
N ASP A 295 17.60 8.15 -13.21
CA ASP A 295 18.54 8.83 -14.12
C ASP A 295 17.77 9.83 -14.99
N PRO A 296 17.46 11.02 -14.43
CA PRO A 296 16.64 12.01 -15.12
C PRO A 296 17.21 12.47 -16.48
N ASN A 297 18.54 12.54 -16.59
CA ASN A 297 19.20 13.01 -17.83
C ASN A 297 19.03 12.03 -18.98
N LYS A 298 19.24 10.73 -18.73
CA LYS A 298 19.05 9.71 -19.77
C LYS A 298 17.59 9.56 -20.16
N ASP A 299 16.68 9.65 -19.18
CA ASP A 299 15.25 9.59 -19.47
C ASP A 299 14.80 10.81 -20.27
N ALA A 300 15.30 12.01 -19.97
CA ALA A 300 15.03 13.21 -20.77
C ALA A 300 15.57 13.11 -22.21
N GLN A 301 16.78 12.58 -22.41
CA GLN A 301 17.33 12.33 -23.73
C GLN A 301 16.51 11.30 -24.53
N TYR A 302 16.05 10.25 -23.86
CA TYR A 302 15.17 9.24 -24.47
C TYR A 302 13.84 9.86 -24.93
N GLU A 303 13.17 10.64 -24.06
CA GLU A 303 11.94 11.34 -24.41
C GLU A 303 12.13 12.35 -25.54
N GLN A 304 13.26 13.08 -25.55
CA GLN A 304 13.60 13.97 -26.63
C GLN A 304 13.78 13.23 -27.97
N THR A 305 14.40 12.06 -27.94
CA THR A 305 14.57 11.21 -29.13
C THR A 305 13.21 10.74 -29.66
N LEU A 306 12.32 10.27 -28.81
CA LEU A 306 10.98 9.86 -29.21
C LEU A 306 10.15 11.01 -29.79
N LEU A 307 10.31 12.21 -29.25
CA LEU A 307 9.68 13.42 -29.77
C LEU A 307 10.21 13.78 -31.17
N GLN A 308 11.53 13.72 -31.37
CA GLN A 308 12.16 13.99 -32.65
C GLN A 308 11.77 12.98 -33.73
N MET A 309 11.62 11.71 -33.37
CA MET A 309 11.13 10.64 -34.23
C MET A 309 9.63 10.74 -34.56
N GLY A 310 8.90 11.65 -33.93
CA GLY A 310 7.45 11.78 -34.10
C GLY A 310 6.61 10.65 -33.50
N VAL A 311 7.22 9.77 -32.70
CA VAL A 311 6.56 8.63 -32.08
C VAL A 311 5.75 9.08 -30.87
N LYS A 312 6.15 10.16 -30.21
CA LYS A 312 5.52 10.67 -28.99
C LYS A 312 5.27 12.18 -29.12
N SER A 313 4.09 12.65 -28.69
CA SER A 313 3.76 14.07 -28.70
C SER A 313 4.22 14.78 -27.43
N LYS A 314 4.42 16.12 -27.47
CA LYS A 314 4.69 16.93 -26.28
C LYS A 314 3.60 16.76 -25.22
N SER A 315 2.34 16.75 -25.64
CA SER A 315 1.20 16.54 -24.73
C SER A 315 1.24 15.19 -24.02
N GLN A 316 1.73 14.16 -24.70
CA GLN A 316 1.89 12.84 -24.08
C GLN A 316 3.02 12.81 -23.06
N ILE A 317 4.15 13.44 -23.35
CA ILE A 317 5.26 13.58 -22.40
C ILE A 317 4.80 14.32 -21.15
N ILE A 318 4.03 15.41 -21.32
CA ILE A 318 3.50 16.18 -20.18
C ILE A 318 2.55 15.33 -19.33
N ARG A 319 1.66 14.53 -19.94
CA ARG A 319 0.79 13.60 -19.19
C ARG A 319 1.58 12.52 -18.47
N ASP A 320 2.60 11.96 -19.10
CA ASP A 320 3.48 10.96 -18.49
C ASP A 320 4.30 11.53 -17.32
N LEU A 321 4.49 12.86 -17.30
CA LEU A 321 5.05 13.60 -16.16
C LEU A 321 4.04 13.88 -15.05
N GLY A 322 2.76 13.51 -15.24
CA GLY A 322 1.71 13.73 -14.27
C GLY A 322 1.11 15.15 -14.29
N MET A 323 1.29 15.88 -15.38
CA MET A 323 0.79 17.24 -15.55
C MET A 323 -0.29 17.31 -16.64
N GLU A 324 -1.16 18.31 -16.57
CA GLU A 324 -2.16 18.56 -17.59
C GLU A 324 -1.56 19.42 -18.72
N PRO A 325 -1.57 18.95 -19.98
CA PRO A 325 -0.95 19.65 -21.09
C PRO A 325 -1.47 21.08 -21.33
N GLN A 326 -2.77 21.30 -21.12
CA GLN A 326 -3.37 22.63 -21.31
C GLN A 326 -2.78 23.65 -20.33
N HIS A 327 -2.68 23.30 -19.05
CA HIS A 327 -2.06 24.16 -18.03
C HIS A 327 -0.62 24.50 -18.36
N VAL A 328 0.19 23.49 -18.77
CA VAL A 328 1.59 23.71 -19.12
C VAL A 328 1.71 24.62 -20.34
N PHE A 329 0.86 24.45 -21.36
CA PHE A 329 0.90 25.31 -22.54
C PHE A 329 0.41 26.75 -22.25
N GLU A 330 -0.54 26.94 -21.35
CA GLU A 330 -0.98 28.26 -20.90
C GLU A 330 0.11 28.95 -20.07
N GLU A 331 0.81 28.23 -19.23
CA GLU A 331 1.95 28.74 -18.45
C GLU A 331 3.08 29.17 -19.37
N LEU A 332 3.48 28.34 -20.33
CA LEU A 332 4.51 28.67 -21.31
C LEU A 332 4.14 29.88 -22.18
N LYS A 333 2.86 30.05 -22.54
CA LYS A 333 2.41 31.24 -23.25
C LYS A 333 2.56 32.50 -22.39
N ARG A 334 2.15 32.43 -21.13
CA ARG A 334 2.24 33.54 -20.19
C ARG A 334 3.69 33.94 -19.94
N GLU A 335 4.59 32.96 -19.77
CA GLU A 335 6.03 33.21 -19.64
C GLU A 335 6.63 33.84 -20.90
N ALA A 336 6.21 33.40 -22.09
CA ALA A 336 6.67 33.98 -23.34
C ALA A 336 6.21 35.44 -23.53
N GLU A 337 5.02 35.79 -23.04
CA GLU A 337 4.51 37.18 -23.05
C GLU A 337 5.29 38.05 -22.07
N ILE A 338 5.58 37.57 -20.86
CA ILE A 338 6.39 38.29 -19.86
C ILE A 338 7.80 38.56 -20.41
N ASN A 339 8.44 37.53 -20.98
CA ASN A 339 9.78 37.66 -21.55
C ASN A 339 9.84 38.63 -22.74
N LYS A 340 8.79 38.71 -23.56
CA LYS A 340 8.68 39.71 -24.62
C LYS A 340 8.59 41.13 -24.05
N THR A 341 7.82 41.31 -22.99
CA THR A 341 7.65 42.62 -22.35
C THR A 341 8.94 43.08 -21.68
N GLU A 342 9.71 42.17 -21.08
CA GLU A 342 11.00 42.47 -20.44
C GLU A 342 12.06 42.81 -21.50
N THR A 343 12.08 42.14 -22.67
CA THR A 343 13.00 42.45 -23.75
C THR A 343 12.69 43.82 -24.40
N MET A 344 11.40 44.14 -24.59
CA MET A 344 10.99 45.46 -25.08
C MET A 344 11.37 46.61 -24.11
N ASN A 345 11.24 46.36 -22.81
CA ASN A 345 11.64 47.32 -21.77
C ASN A 345 13.17 47.50 -21.67
N LYS A 346 13.97 46.48 -21.96
CA LYS A 346 15.43 46.56 -22.01
C LYS A 346 15.90 47.31 -23.24
N ASP A 347 15.30 47.10 -24.40
CA ASP A 347 15.66 47.80 -25.65
C ASP A 347 15.28 49.28 -25.56
N SER A 348 14.12 49.63 -24.96
CA SER A 348 13.75 51.02 -24.71
C SER A 348 14.61 51.74 -23.67
N SER A 349 15.22 51.02 -22.74
CA SER A 349 16.16 51.61 -21.77
C SER A 349 17.57 51.80 -22.30
N ASN A 350 17.96 51.09 -23.36
CA ASN A 350 19.26 51.23 -24.02
C ASN A 350 19.26 52.35 -25.08
N GLU A 351 18.09 52.76 -25.64
CA GLU A 351 18.00 53.88 -26.56
C GLU A 351 18.11 55.26 -25.88
N ILE A 352 18.04 55.35 -24.54
CA ILE A 352 18.14 56.60 -23.80
C ILE A 352 19.57 56.99 -23.39
N GLN A 353 20.55 56.19 -23.66
CA GLN A 353 21.96 56.48 -23.30
C GLN A 353 22.91 56.55 -24.52
N GLU A 354 22.60 57.39 -25.54
CA GLU A 354 23.66 57.95 -26.37
C GLU A 354 24.07 59.30 -25.77
N PRO A 355 25.31 59.52 -25.34
CA PRO A 355 25.83 60.83 -24.97
C PRO A 355 26.01 61.67 -26.24
N LYS A 356 25.29 62.76 -26.35
CA LYS A 356 25.62 63.83 -27.29
C LYS A 356 27.07 64.28 -27.09
N THR A 357 27.94 63.89 -28.00
CA THR A 357 29.18 64.55 -28.21
C THR A 357 28.88 65.92 -28.81
N GLY A 358 28.91 66.90 -27.96
CA GLY A 358 28.92 68.32 -28.38
C GLY A 358 30.34 68.65 -28.86
N ASP A 359 30.40 68.99 -30.14
CA ASP A 359 31.45 69.81 -30.68
C ASP A 359 31.42 71.16 -30.00
N ASP A 360 32.60 71.71 -29.85
CA ASP A 360 32.95 73.13 -30.12
C ASP A 360 34.17 73.48 -29.21
N VAL A 361 35.17 73.96 -29.80
CA VAL A 361 35.68 75.09 -30.57
C VAL A 361 36.82 75.72 -29.83
N ASN A 362 37.95 75.91 -30.62
CA ASN A 362 38.89 77.04 -30.65
C ASN A 362 39.40 77.64 -29.34
N GLU A 363 40.66 77.59 -29.08
CA GLU A 363 41.77 78.53 -29.44
C GLU A 363 43.06 78.04 -28.83
#